data_b091cd6d72e1fac43d519146e66e384a
#
_entry.id   b091cd6d72e1fac43d519146e66e384a
#
_cell.length_a   1.000
_cell.length_b   1.000
_cell.length_c   1.000
_cell.angle_alpha   90.00
_cell.angle_beta   90.00
_cell.angle_gamma   90.00
#
_symmetry.space_group_name_H-M   'P 1'
#
loop_
_entity.id
_entity.type
_entity.pdbx_description
1 polymer ?
#
loop_
_entity_poly.entity_id
_entity_poly.type
_entity_poly.pdbx_seq_one_letter_code
_entity_poly.pdbx_strand_id
1 'polypeptide(L)'
;MTATYTWDIFSTLDGYGSYREPGDWGGYWGKQGPELLDHRLAQFEVPQRMVLGATTFREFVEMLGPGTEPAEPVDPWGDRMVNLPTTVVSSTLDGPLDWPDATVVGGDAVEVVTRLKETSDVPLRSHGSLSLNWALMAAGLVDRIQVTLFPVISGGSGTVPILGGAADFDLELLEAHTLDRDTQELVYRPTRRVWTP
;
A
#
# COMPACT_ATOMS: atom_id res chain seq x y z
N MET A 1 -9.46 -20.56 7.84
CA MET A 1 -9.16 -19.21 8.35
C MET A 1 -8.95 -18.32 7.13
N THR A 2 -9.50 -17.12 7.08
CA THR A 2 -9.29 -16.18 5.97
C THR A 2 -7.91 -15.54 6.09
N ALA A 3 -7.25 -15.26 4.96
CA ALA A 3 -5.97 -14.56 4.95
C ALA A 3 -6.11 -13.13 5.49
N THR A 4 -5.12 -12.67 6.27
CA THR A 4 -5.07 -11.29 6.75
C THR A 4 -4.75 -10.35 5.60
N TYR A 5 -5.46 -9.22 5.50
CA TYR A 5 -5.21 -8.16 4.52
C TYR A 5 -4.61 -6.93 5.21
N THR A 6 -3.42 -6.54 4.80
CA THR A 6 -2.75 -5.32 5.27
C THR A 6 -2.74 -4.26 4.18
N TRP A 7 -3.28 -3.11 4.46
CA TRP A 7 -3.11 -1.90 3.65
C TRP A 7 -1.93 -1.09 4.17
N ASP A 8 -0.90 -0.96 3.38
CA ASP A 8 0.37 -0.31 3.66
C ASP A 8 0.47 1.01 2.90
N ILE A 9 0.74 2.11 3.60
CA ILE A 9 0.69 3.46 3.02
C ILE A 9 1.85 4.29 3.54
N PHE A 10 2.51 5.02 2.63
CA PHE A 10 3.39 6.12 2.98
C PHE A 10 2.60 7.44 3.03
N SER A 11 2.88 8.27 4.01
CA SER A 11 2.15 9.51 4.23
C SER A 11 3.05 10.63 4.76
N THR A 12 2.70 11.85 4.42
CA THR A 12 3.15 13.03 5.16
C THR A 12 2.45 13.13 6.50
N LEU A 13 2.96 13.98 7.42
CA LEU A 13 2.34 14.21 8.72
C LEU A 13 0.92 14.79 8.62
N ASP A 14 0.66 15.59 7.58
CA ASP A 14 -0.65 16.17 7.28
C ASP A 14 -1.55 15.26 6.41
N GLY A 15 -1.16 13.99 6.21
CA GLY A 15 -2.03 12.93 5.69
C GLY A 15 -2.11 12.80 4.18
N TYR A 16 -1.09 13.20 3.44
CA TYR A 16 -1.06 13.07 1.98
C TYR A 16 -0.10 11.97 1.54
N GLY A 17 -0.53 11.19 0.56
CA GLY A 17 0.19 10.03 0.03
C GLY A 17 0.44 10.10 -1.47
N SER A 18 0.47 11.27 -2.06
CA SER A 18 0.72 11.40 -3.49
C SER A 18 2.19 11.15 -3.82
N TYR A 19 2.42 10.54 -4.98
CA TYR A 19 3.73 10.22 -5.52
C TYR A 19 4.04 11.02 -6.81
N ARG A 20 3.02 11.59 -7.47
CA ARG A 20 3.15 12.32 -8.74
C ARG A 20 2.63 13.75 -8.67
N GLU A 21 3.18 14.59 -9.55
CA GLU A 21 2.66 15.93 -9.83
C GLU A 21 1.19 15.88 -10.33
N PRO A 22 0.32 16.79 -9.90
CA PRO A 22 0.51 17.75 -8.83
C PRO A 22 0.26 17.11 -7.44
N GLY A 23 1.03 17.52 -6.45
CA GLY A 23 0.84 17.06 -5.07
C GLY A 23 1.89 16.06 -4.60
N ASP A 24 2.94 15.90 -5.39
CA ASP A 24 4.08 15.09 -5.01
C ASP A 24 4.92 15.79 -3.93
N TRP A 25 5.09 15.11 -2.80
CA TRP A 25 6.00 15.54 -1.73
C TRP A 25 7.38 14.87 -1.87
N GLY A 26 7.67 14.27 -3.03
CA GLY A 26 8.90 13.55 -3.33
C GLY A 26 8.94 12.12 -2.76
N GLY A 27 7.81 11.64 -2.23
CA GLY A 27 7.74 10.31 -1.64
C GLY A 27 8.73 10.13 -0.49
N TYR A 28 9.16 8.91 -0.25
CA TYR A 28 10.14 8.59 0.79
C TYR A 28 11.60 8.76 0.33
N TRP A 29 11.82 9.03 -0.96
CA TRP A 29 13.15 9.19 -1.56
C TRP A 29 13.97 10.29 -0.88
N GLY A 30 15.19 9.94 -0.48
CA GLY A 30 16.08 10.84 0.27
C GLY A 30 15.66 11.07 1.73
N LYS A 31 14.62 10.38 2.21
CA LYS A 31 14.13 10.41 3.60
C LYS A 31 14.29 9.07 4.30
N GLN A 32 14.57 8.02 3.53
CA GLN A 32 14.81 6.69 4.06
C GLN A 32 16.19 6.60 4.73
N GLY A 33 16.21 6.07 5.92
CA GLY A 33 17.44 5.69 6.60
C GLY A 33 17.55 4.17 6.73
N PRO A 34 18.67 3.68 7.29
CA PRO A 34 18.96 2.25 7.34
C PRO A 34 17.95 1.46 8.18
N GLU A 35 17.40 2.04 9.26
CA GLU A 35 16.40 1.34 10.10
C GLU A 35 15.09 1.12 9.35
N LEU A 36 14.63 2.12 8.58
CA LEU A 36 13.45 1.98 7.73
C LEU A 36 13.69 0.92 6.65
N LEU A 37 14.84 0.96 5.97
CA LEU A 37 15.14 0.02 4.90
C LEU A 37 15.21 -1.42 5.40
N ASP A 38 15.90 -1.69 6.51
CA ASP A 38 16.00 -3.00 7.13
C ASP A 38 14.61 -3.49 7.61
N HIS A 39 13.84 -2.62 8.23
CA HIS A 39 12.49 -2.93 8.69
C HIS A 39 11.55 -3.28 7.52
N ARG A 40 11.59 -2.50 6.44
CA ARG A 40 10.82 -2.80 5.22
C ARG A 40 11.26 -4.11 4.58
N LEU A 41 12.56 -4.33 4.44
CA LEU A 41 13.09 -5.57 3.88
C LEU A 41 12.57 -6.79 4.66
N ALA A 42 12.65 -6.78 5.99
CA ALA A 42 12.14 -7.86 6.82
C ALA A 42 10.63 -8.11 6.61
N GLN A 43 9.83 -7.07 6.41
CA GLN A 43 8.40 -7.20 6.11
C GLN A 43 8.13 -7.86 4.75
N PHE A 44 8.98 -7.61 3.74
CA PHE A 44 8.82 -8.17 2.39
C PHE A 44 9.53 -9.51 2.18
N GLU A 45 10.35 -9.96 3.12
CA GLU A 45 10.91 -11.33 3.12
C GLU A 45 9.89 -12.40 3.56
N VAL A 46 8.84 -12.01 4.25
CA VAL A 46 7.77 -12.93 4.67
C VAL A 46 6.92 -13.31 3.46
N PRO A 47 6.60 -14.62 3.28
CA PRO A 47 5.69 -15.05 2.22
C PRO A 47 4.35 -14.33 2.29
N GLN A 48 3.99 -13.64 1.21
CA GLN A 48 2.75 -12.86 1.10
C GLN A 48 2.40 -12.65 -0.38
N ARG A 49 1.20 -12.18 -0.66
CA ARG A 49 0.72 -11.81 -2.00
C ARG A 49 0.41 -10.33 -2.05
N MET A 50 0.91 -9.65 -3.08
CA MET A 50 0.54 -8.27 -3.36
C MET A 50 -0.84 -8.18 -4.00
N VAL A 51 -1.61 -7.15 -3.62
CA VAL A 51 -2.90 -6.82 -4.24
C VAL A 51 -2.87 -5.34 -4.60
N LEU A 52 -2.90 -5.03 -5.88
CA LEU A 52 -2.71 -3.67 -6.38
C LEU A 52 -3.88 -3.25 -7.28
N GLY A 53 -4.24 -1.97 -7.21
CA GLY A 53 -5.08 -1.33 -8.22
C GLY A 53 -4.27 -0.97 -9.46
N ALA A 54 -4.95 -0.81 -10.59
CA ALA A 54 -4.31 -0.57 -11.89
C ALA A 54 -3.38 0.65 -11.93
N THR A 55 -3.76 1.76 -11.28
CA THR A 55 -2.96 2.98 -11.28
C THR A 55 -1.63 2.76 -10.58
N THR A 56 -1.66 2.29 -9.35
CA THR A 56 -0.45 1.99 -8.56
C THR A 56 0.41 0.92 -9.24
N PHE A 57 -0.22 -0.09 -9.85
CA PHE A 57 0.52 -1.10 -10.60
C PHE A 57 1.31 -0.49 -11.76
N ARG A 58 0.68 0.38 -12.59
CA ARG A 58 1.39 1.05 -13.68
C ARG A 58 2.55 1.91 -13.18
N GLU A 59 2.34 2.63 -12.08
CA GLU A 59 3.39 3.43 -11.44
C GLU A 59 4.57 2.56 -10.99
N PHE A 60 4.30 1.39 -10.41
CA PHE A 60 5.36 0.45 -10.04
C PHE A 60 6.08 -0.16 -11.25
N VAL A 61 5.37 -0.48 -12.33
CA VAL A 61 6.01 -0.94 -13.58
C VAL A 61 6.93 0.15 -14.15
N GLU A 62 6.52 1.40 -14.13
CA GLU A 62 7.34 2.51 -14.60
C GLU A 62 8.58 2.76 -13.71
N MET A 63 8.47 2.51 -12.40
CA MET A 63 9.57 2.72 -11.46
C MET A 63 10.53 1.54 -11.33
N LEU A 64 9.98 0.33 -11.30
CA LEU A 64 10.67 -0.88 -10.83
C LEU A 64 10.61 -2.01 -11.87
N GLY A 65 9.88 -1.81 -12.97
CA GLY A 65 9.65 -2.84 -13.98
C GLY A 65 10.93 -3.26 -14.72
N PRO A 66 10.91 -4.44 -15.36
CA PRO A 66 12.04 -4.92 -16.16
C PRO A 66 12.43 -3.93 -17.25
N GLY A 67 13.71 -3.61 -17.36
CA GLY A 67 14.24 -2.68 -18.37
C GLY A 67 14.09 -1.19 -18.02
N THR A 68 13.54 -0.87 -16.87
CA THR A 68 13.58 0.48 -16.33
C THR A 68 14.97 0.77 -15.78
N GLU A 69 15.57 1.90 -16.18
CA GLU A 69 16.72 2.47 -15.47
C GLU A 69 16.16 3.41 -14.40
N PRO A 70 16.07 2.97 -13.13
CA PRO A 70 15.53 3.81 -12.07
C PRO A 70 16.43 5.03 -11.87
N ALA A 71 15.82 6.19 -11.65
CA ALA A 71 16.54 7.44 -11.39
C ALA A 71 17.38 7.37 -10.09
N GLU A 72 16.98 6.51 -9.18
CA GLU A 72 17.66 6.19 -7.92
C GLU A 72 17.84 4.67 -7.80
N PRO A 73 18.87 4.18 -7.08
CA PRO A 73 19.00 2.75 -6.81
C PRO A 73 17.73 2.19 -6.16
N VAL A 74 17.24 1.06 -6.68
CA VAL A 74 16.09 0.37 -6.09
C VAL A 74 16.48 -0.17 -4.72
N ASP A 75 15.68 0.16 -3.72
CA ASP A 75 15.89 -0.35 -2.37
C ASP A 75 15.64 -1.87 -2.31
N PRO A 76 16.38 -2.64 -1.48
CA PRO A 76 16.28 -4.10 -1.42
C PRO A 76 14.86 -4.61 -1.17
N TRP A 77 14.02 -3.87 -0.42
CA TRP A 77 12.63 -4.24 -0.20
C TRP A 77 11.77 -4.07 -1.46
N GLY A 78 12.11 -3.10 -2.33
CA GLY A 78 11.45 -2.91 -3.63
C GLY A 78 11.69 -4.11 -4.55
N ASP A 79 12.92 -4.61 -4.63
CA ASP A 79 13.25 -5.83 -5.36
C ASP A 79 12.47 -7.04 -4.84
N ARG A 80 12.30 -7.16 -3.52
CA ARG A 80 11.49 -8.22 -2.92
C ARG A 80 10.03 -8.09 -3.31
N MET A 81 9.48 -6.87 -3.25
CA MET A 81 8.09 -6.59 -3.62
C MET A 81 7.79 -6.98 -5.07
N VAL A 82 8.68 -6.63 -6.02
CA VAL A 82 8.55 -6.97 -7.44
C VAL A 82 8.44 -8.47 -7.68
N ASN A 83 9.15 -9.27 -6.89
CA ASN A 83 9.20 -10.72 -7.01
C ASN A 83 8.10 -11.47 -6.21
N LEU A 84 7.21 -10.75 -5.52
CA LEU A 84 6.07 -11.37 -4.85
C LEU A 84 4.94 -11.67 -5.84
N PRO A 85 4.19 -12.79 -5.65
CA PRO A 85 2.97 -13.03 -6.37
C PRO A 85 2.03 -11.83 -6.27
N THR A 86 1.62 -11.25 -7.40
CA THR A 86 0.85 -10.02 -7.46
C THR A 86 -0.48 -10.22 -8.15
N THR A 87 -1.57 -9.82 -7.52
CA THR A 87 -2.89 -9.71 -8.14
C THR A 87 -3.21 -8.25 -8.41
N VAL A 88 -3.44 -7.92 -9.68
CA VAL A 88 -3.86 -6.58 -10.11
C VAL A 88 -5.37 -6.58 -10.31
N VAL A 89 -6.08 -5.83 -9.49
CA VAL A 89 -7.53 -5.67 -9.62
C VAL A 89 -7.82 -4.57 -10.63
N SER A 90 -8.30 -4.96 -11.81
CA SER A 90 -8.56 -4.02 -12.90
C SER A 90 -9.55 -4.59 -13.92
N SER A 91 -10.46 -3.73 -14.40
CA SER A 91 -11.34 -4.01 -15.54
C SER A 91 -10.81 -3.46 -16.88
N THR A 92 -9.66 -2.77 -16.86
CA THR A 92 -9.13 -2.04 -18.03
C THR A 92 -7.69 -2.40 -18.40
N LEU A 93 -7.01 -3.19 -17.58
CA LEU A 93 -5.69 -3.74 -17.89
C LEU A 93 -5.86 -5.08 -18.58
N ASP A 94 -5.19 -5.22 -19.71
CA ASP A 94 -5.06 -6.48 -20.43
C ASP A 94 -3.61 -6.96 -20.35
N GLY A 95 -3.39 -8.28 -20.26
CA GLY A 95 -2.05 -8.86 -20.24
C GLY A 95 -1.40 -8.94 -21.63
N PRO A 96 -0.10 -9.25 -21.76
CA PRO A 96 0.82 -9.59 -20.67
C PRO A 96 1.29 -8.37 -19.88
N LEU A 97 1.65 -8.59 -18.62
CA LEU A 97 2.16 -7.55 -17.73
C LEU A 97 3.68 -7.61 -17.67
N ASP A 98 4.34 -6.44 -17.70
CA ASP A 98 5.78 -6.33 -17.47
C ASP A 98 6.11 -6.43 -15.98
N TRP A 99 5.76 -7.57 -15.37
CA TRP A 99 5.96 -7.88 -13.97
C TRP A 99 6.10 -9.38 -13.76
N PRO A 100 7.08 -9.86 -12.97
CA PRO A 100 7.48 -11.29 -12.98
C PRO A 100 6.36 -12.28 -12.65
N ASP A 101 5.54 -12.01 -11.63
CA ASP A 101 4.46 -12.90 -11.20
C ASP A 101 3.17 -12.10 -10.95
N ALA A 102 2.65 -11.45 -12.00
CA ALA A 102 1.43 -10.68 -11.91
C ALA A 102 0.28 -11.31 -12.70
N THR A 103 -0.91 -11.24 -12.11
CA THR A 103 -2.16 -11.68 -12.73
C THR A 103 -3.20 -10.57 -12.63
N VAL A 104 -3.83 -10.21 -13.75
CA VAL A 104 -4.98 -9.30 -13.74
C VAL A 104 -6.25 -10.07 -13.41
N VAL A 105 -7.03 -9.55 -12.49
CA VAL A 105 -8.35 -10.06 -12.15
C VAL A 105 -9.37 -8.95 -12.33
N GLY A 106 -10.28 -9.13 -13.29
CA GLY A 106 -11.39 -8.22 -13.53
C GLY A 106 -12.55 -8.47 -12.56
N GLY A 107 -13.40 -7.46 -12.41
CA GLY A 107 -14.62 -7.54 -11.61
C GLY A 107 -14.66 -6.51 -10.47
N ASP A 108 -15.63 -6.67 -9.59
CA ASP A 108 -15.76 -5.84 -8.39
C ASP A 108 -14.61 -6.11 -7.41
N ALA A 109 -13.96 -5.06 -6.94
CA ALA A 109 -12.78 -5.17 -6.08
C ALA A 109 -13.07 -5.88 -4.75
N VAL A 110 -14.25 -5.65 -4.19
CA VAL A 110 -14.67 -6.27 -2.93
C VAL A 110 -14.87 -7.77 -3.11
N GLU A 111 -15.52 -8.19 -4.21
CA GLU A 111 -15.71 -9.62 -4.53
C GLU A 111 -14.36 -10.32 -4.81
N VAL A 112 -13.48 -9.68 -5.57
CA VAL A 112 -12.15 -10.23 -5.89
C VAL A 112 -11.34 -10.43 -4.62
N VAL A 113 -11.24 -9.42 -3.76
CA VAL A 113 -10.44 -9.51 -2.54
C VAL A 113 -11.08 -10.42 -1.49
N THR A 114 -12.41 -10.48 -1.41
CA THR A 114 -13.10 -11.47 -0.55
C THR A 114 -12.66 -12.88 -0.93
N ARG A 115 -12.71 -13.22 -2.21
CA ARG A 115 -12.28 -14.53 -2.71
C ARG A 115 -10.79 -14.80 -2.44
N LEU A 116 -9.94 -13.79 -2.66
CA LEU A 116 -8.51 -13.92 -2.35
C LEU A 116 -8.28 -14.19 -0.87
N LYS A 117 -8.98 -13.51 0.03
CA LYS A 117 -8.87 -13.76 1.48
C LYS A 117 -9.30 -15.18 1.86
N GLU A 118 -10.30 -15.73 1.17
CA GLU A 118 -10.81 -17.09 1.43
C GLU A 118 -9.87 -18.19 0.91
N THR A 119 -9.15 -17.92 -0.18
CA THR A 119 -8.39 -18.94 -0.91
C THR A 119 -6.87 -18.82 -0.79
N SER A 120 -6.35 -17.72 -0.26
CA SER A 120 -4.91 -17.53 -0.12
C SER A 120 -4.36 -18.25 1.11
N ASP A 121 -3.28 -18.99 0.91
CA ASP A 121 -2.52 -19.65 1.97
C ASP A 121 -1.53 -18.69 2.67
N VAL A 122 -1.37 -17.48 2.13
CA VAL A 122 -0.46 -16.46 2.64
C VAL A 122 -1.19 -15.14 2.87
N PRO A 123 -0.67 -14.27 3.76
CA PRO A 123 -1.23 -12.92 3.94
C PRO A 123 -1.27 -12.11 2.64
N LEU A 124 -2.22 -11.20 2.56
CA LEU A 124 -2.38 -10.24 1.47
C LEU A 124 -1.85 -8.86 1.92
N ARG A 125 -1.12 -8.19 1.04
CA ARG A 125 -0.63 -6.83 1.27
C ARG A 125 -0.92 -5.95 0.06
N SER A 126 -1.37 -4.75 0.30
CA SER A 126 -1.46 -3.70 -0.71
C SER A 126 -0.58 -2.53 -0.31
N HIS A 127 0.26 -2.03 -1.21
CA HIS A 127 1.00 -0.79 -1.00
C HIS A 127 0.39 0.33 -1.84
N GLY A 128 0.05 1.46 -1.20
CA GLY A 128 -0.67 2.55 -1.87
C GLY A 128 -2.10 2.16 -2.27
N SER A 129 -2.40 2.16 -3.57
CA SER A 129 -3.70 1.75 -4.16
C SER A 129 -4.92 2.36 -3.45
N LEU A 130 -4.93 3.68 -3.25
CA LEU A 130 -5.88 4.37 -2.37
C LEU A 130 -7.34 4.05 -2.69
N SER A 131 -7.76 4.20 -3.97
CA SER A 131 -9.16 3.97 -4.37
C SER A 131 -9.61 2.52 -4.12
N LEU A 132 -8.74 1.55 -4.40
CA LEU A 132 -8.99 0.14 -4.09
C LEU A 132 -9.20 -0.03 -2.58
N ASN A 133 -8.27 0.47 -1.79
CA ASN A 133 -8.27 0.26 -0.35
C ASN A 133 -9.39 1.02 0.38
N TRP A 134 -9.84 2.18 -0.13
CA TRP A 134 -11.04 2.84 0.39
C TRP A 134 -12.29 1.97 0.21
N ALA A 135 -12.46 1.32 -0.94
CA ALA A 135 -13.56 0.40 -1.18
C ALA A 135 -13.48 -0.82 -0.24
N LEU A 136 -12.28 -1.39 -0.07
CA LEU A 136 -12.07 -2.52 0.83
C LEU A 136 -12.27 -2.17 2.30
N MET A 137 -11.86 -0.97 2.73
CA MET A 137 -12.15 -0.44 4.06
C MET A 137 -13.66 -0.34 4.30
N ALA A 138 -14.39 0.27 3.36
CA ALA A 138 -15.84 0.41 3.47
C ALA A 138 -16.55 -0.96 3.56
N ALA A 139 -16.00 -1.98 2.93
CA ALA A 139 -16.49 -3.36 2.97
C ALA A 139 -16.02 -4.17 4.20
N GLY A 140 -15.15 -3.61 5.05
CA GLY A 140 -14.62 -4.30 6.24
C GLY A 140 -13.61 -5.41 5.90
N LEU A 141 -12.94 -5.35 4.76
CA LEU A 141 -11.98 -6.36 4.30
C LEU A 141 -10.55 -6.07 4.72
N VAL A 142 -10.24 -4.85 5.16
CA VAL A 142 -8.92 -4.47 5.65
C VAL A 142 -8.80 -4.83 7.13
N ASP A 143 -7.88 -5.75 7.44
CA ASP A 143 -7.64 -6.19 8.82
C ASP A 143 -6.61 -5.31 9.53
N ARG A 144 -5.66 -4.75 8.76
CA ARG A 144 -4.59 -3.89 9.26
C ARG A 144 -4.37 -2.70 8.33
N ILE A 145 -4.23 -1.52 8.90
CA ILE A 145 -3.74 -0.33 8.22
C ILE A 145 -2.35 -0.06 8.78
N GLN A 146 -1.34 -0.11 7.92
CA GLN A 146 0.04 0.24 8.24
C GLN A 146 0.35 1.59 7.60
N VAL A 147 0.62 2.60 8.39
CA VAL A 147 0.94 3.94 7.92
C VAL A 147 2.36 4.29 8.33
N THR A 148 3.21 4.54 7.35
CA THR A 148 4.55 5.10 7.58
C THR A 148 4.48 6.61 7.39
N LEU A 149 4.60 7.35 8.48
CA LEU A 149 4.56 8.82 8.53
C LEU A 149 5.96 9.37 8.40
N PHE A 150 6.22 10.08 7.31
CA PHE A 150 7.46 10.81 7.12
C PHE A 150 7.38 12.20 7.75
N PRO A 151 8.51 12.75 8.23
CA PRO A 151 8.56 14.08 8.88
C PRO A 151 8.45 15.22 7.85
N VAL A 152 7.36 15.22 7.09
CA VAL A 152 7.05 16.17 6.01
C VAL A 152 5.65 16.73 6.20
N ILE A 153 5.48 18.00 5.91
CA ILE A 153 4.18 18.65 5.74
C ILE A 153 4.08 19.08 4.28
N SER A 154 3.10 18.53 3.54
CA SER A 154 2.86 18.89 2.14
C SER A 154 2.24 20.27 1.99
N GLY A 155 1.44 20.69 2.97
CA GLY A 155 0.77 21.98 2.93
C GLY A 155 -0.04 22.20 1.65
N GLY A 156 0.32 23.23 0.87
CA GLY A 156 -0.38 23.58 -0.35
C GLY A 156 -0.14 22.65 -1.54
N SER A 157 0.85 21.75 -1.50
CA SER A 157 1.12 20.79 -2.57
C SER A 157 0.37 19.46 -2.39
N GLY A 158 -0.11 19.15 -1.18
CA GLY A 158 -0.87 17.93 -0.91
C GLY A 158 -2.24 17.95 -1.61
N THR A 159 -2.50 16.98 -2.49
CA THR A 159 -3.74 16.90 -3.27
C THR A 159 -4.51 15.61 -3.06
N VAL A 160 -3.86 14.54 -2.61
CA VAL A 160 -4.47 13.22 -2.44
C VAL A 160 -4.35 12.77 -0.98
N PRO A 161 -5.37 13.02 -0.14
CA PRO A 161 -5.35 12.56 1.24
C PRO A 161 -5.44 11.03 1.29
N ILE A 162 -4.61 10.39 2.12
CA ILE A 162 -4.56 8.92 2.21
C ILE A 162 -5.88 8.31 2.70
N LEU A 163 -6.62 9.02 3.54
CA LEU A 163 -7.91 8.59 4.10
C LEU A 163 -9.09 9.40 3.55
N GLY A 164 -8.91 10.09 2.42
CA GLY A 164 -9.96 10.84 1.76
C GLY A 164 -11.11 9.94 1.34
N GLY A 165 -12.35 10.30 1.71
CA GLY A 165 -13.55 9.52 1.37
C GLY A 165 -13.74 8.23 2.17
N ALA A 166 -12.90 7.94 3.16
CA ALA A 166 -13.13 6.84 4.09
C ALA A 166 -14.38 7.12 4.95
N ALA A 167 -15.10 6.05 5.30
CA ALA A 167 -16.12 6.11 6.34
C ALA A 167 -15.45 6.33 7.72
N ASP A 168 -16.26 6.53 8.76
CA ASP A 168 -15.74 6.67 10.12
C ASP A 168 -15.30 5.31 10.69
N PHE A 169 -14.07 5.27 11.22
CA PHE A 169 -13.51 4.10 11.88
C PHE A 169 -12.92 4.46 13.23
N ASP A 170 -13.05 3.55 14.19
CA ASP A 170 -12.21 3.50 15.38
C ASP A 170 -10.96 2.68 15.05
N LEU A 171 -9.81 3.07 15.59
CA LEU A 171 -8.52 2.43 15.33
C LEU A 171 -7.93 1.92 16.64
N GLU A 172 -7.66 0.62 16.70
CA GLU A 172 -6.87 0.00 17.76
C GLU A 172 -5.41 -0.06 17.33
N LEU A 173 -4.52 0.58 18.09
CA LEU A 173 -3.09 0.52 17.82
C LEU A 173 -2.57 -0.90 18.12
N LEU A 174 -1.99 -1.55 17.13
CA LEU A 174 -1.38 -2.88 17.24
C LEU A 174 0.13 -2.79 17.42
N GLU A 175 0.80 -1.96 16.61
CA GLU A 175 2.25 -1.83 16.57
C GLU A 175 2.63 -0.36 16.33
N ALA A 176 3.76 0.09 16.90
CA ALA A 176 4.32 1.42 16.67
C ALA A 176 5.84 1.33 16.67
N HIS A 177 6.46 1.87 15.64
CA HIS A 177 7.91 1.91 15.48
C HIS A 177 8.36 3.33 15.18
N THR A 178 9.45 3.76 15.82
CA THR A 178 10.20 4.97 15.45
C THR A 178 11.43 4.51 14.70
N LEU A 179 11.58 4.91 13.46
CA LEU A 179 12.63 4.49 12.55
C LEU A 179 13.46 5.70 12.15
N ASP A 180 14.78 5.56 12.13
CA ASP A 180 15.72 6.63 11.76
C ASP A 180 15.49 7.95 12.51
N ARG A 181 15.01 7.88 13.76
CA ARG A 181 14.66 8.95 14.69
C ARG A 181 13.34 9.68 14.40
N ASP A 182 12.99 9.93 13.15
CA ASP A 182 11.95 10.90 12.78
C ASP A 182 10.77 10.27 12.05
N THR A 183 10.94 9.09 11.42
CA THR A 183 9.88 8.37 10.74
C THR A 183 9.10 7.49 11.71
N GLN A 184 7.77 7.55 11.65
CA GLN A 184 6.89 6.76 12.51
C GLN A 184 6.14 5.72 11.65
N GLU A 185 6.20 4.46 11.99
CA GLU A 185 5.31 3.45 11.44
C GLU A 185 4.29 3.03 12.49
N LEU A 186 3.02 3.11 12.12
CA LEU A 186 1.89 2.78 12.99
C LEU A 186 1.03 1.72 12.30
N VAL A 187 0.73 0.64 13.00
CA VAL A 187 -0.16 -0.41 12.52
C VAL A 187 -1.42 -0.43 13.36
N TYR A 188 -2.57 -0.29 12.71
CA TYR A 188 -3.86 -0.25 13.36
C TYR A 188 -4.79 -1.36 12.86
N ARG A 189 -5.67 -1.82 13.75
CA ARG A 189 -6.88 -2.55 13.39
C ARG A 189 -8.03 -1.56 13.25
N PRO A 190 -8.65 -1.43 12.04
CA PRO A 190 -9.81 -0.59 11.87
C PRO A 190 -11.09 -1.31 12.28
N THR A 191 -11.98 -0.61 12.97
CA THR A 191 -13.34 -1.06 13.25
C THR A 191 -14.32 0.00 12.80
N ARG A 192 -15.24 -0.35 11.89
CA ARG A 192 -16.21 0.62 11.37
C ARG A 192 -17.10 1.14 12.50
N ARG A 193 -17.13 2.46 12.63
CA ARG A 193 -18.02 3.12 13.59
C ARG A 193 -19.46 3.10 13.07
N VAL A 194 -20.35 2.52 13.84
CA VAL A 194 -21.79 2.58 13.56
C VAL A 194 -22.37 3.64 14.47
N TRP A 195 -22.83 4.75 13.89
CA TRP A 195 -23.56 5.76 14.63
C TRP A 195 -24.96 5.20 14.90
N THR A 196 -25.24 4.90 16.15
CA THR A 196 -26.62 4.66 16.60
C THR A 196 -27.20 6.04 16.90
N PRO A 197 -28.30 6.44 16.25
CA PRO A 197 -28.96 7.72 16.49
C PRO A 197 -29.55 7.82 17.90
#